data_3852b2c34a64c508e31eae519b19da75
#
_entry.id   3852b2c34a64c508e31eae519b19da75
#
_cell.length_a   1.000
_cell.length_b   1.000
_cell.length_c   1.000
_cell.angle_alpha   90.00
_cell.angle_beta   90.00
_cell.angle_gamma   90.00
#
_symmetry.space_group_name_H-M   'P 1'
#
loop_
_entity.id
_entity.type
_entity.pdbx_description
1 polymer ?
#
loop_
_entity_poly.entity_id
_entity_poly.type
_entity_poly.pdbx_seq_one_letter_code
_entity_poly.pdbx_strand_id
1 'polypeptide(L)'
;LGWGRVPQIESELKRTRTGLMPKRQSNRAWNLAGRAIVDCWWQARIALKPQRETLSFVSKLLFPDDDERHKMDIDASNMDVEWANRPDEVLEYCIRDAALPLDILNAIQVIRRKEAVASVAKVNFDTAANGSTSQLIDSLVIRLADSKNVAVPLTGSADAKEGQITGGYVHDVEAGLHPWIAVLDFKSMYPSIMIGHNICYTTRIDSNQDTQPSEGDLIHTAPTGAKFLHQEKRKGLVPLLLEDLMAQRDEHKAGMAAAKNNQDDKALQFHDSMQYAVKILMNSFYGVFASGFYRFTHRDLGSSITAWARHNIKVIIARLEEEGHSVVYSDTDSIFVRSPVDENAISVLKEDSTEAE
;
A
#
# COMPACT_ATOMS: atom_id res chain seq x y z
N LEU A 1 1.50 22.80 29.95
CA LEU A 1 0.49 22.05 29.20
C LEU A 1 1.04 20.66 28.95
N GLY A 2 0.59 19.66 29.73
CA GLY A 2 0.96 18.27 29.55
C GLY A 2 0.28 17.67 28.30
N TRP A 3 0.84 17.91 27.16
CA TRP A 3 0.44 17.26 25.92
C TRP A 3 0.86 15.79 26.01
N GLY A 4 0.20 14.98 26.80
CA GLY A 4 0.27 13.52 26.79
C GLY A 4 1.57 12.83 26.34
N ARG A 5 2.73 13.45 26.56
CA ARG A 5 4.02 12.79 26.35
C ARG A 5 4.10 11.61 27.31
N VAL A 6 4.29 10.43 26.77
CA VAL A 6 4.62 9.27 27.58
C VAL A 6 6.12 9.26 27.78
N PRO A 7 6.65 9.39 29.00
CA PRO A 7 8.08 9.51 29.25
C PRO A 7 8.94 8.39 28.65
N GLN A 8 8.40 7.18 28.59
CA GLN A 8 9.04 6.03 27.98
C GLN A 8 9.26 6.19 26.46
N ILE A 9 8.44 7.01 25.81
CA ILE A 9 8.50 7.23 24.37
C ILE A 9 9.50 8.34 24.02
N GLU A 10 9.76 9.28 24.90
CA GLU A 10 10.80 10.32 24.68
C GLU A 10 12.18 9.72 24.46
N SER A 11 12.51 8.62 25.12
CA SER A 11 13.79 7.91 24.93
C SER A 11 13.91 7.28 23.55
N GLU A 12 12.82 7.10 22.83
CA GLU A 12 12.76 6.53 21.50
C GLU A 12 12.87 7.56 20.37
N LEU A 13 12.79 8.85 20.71
CA LEU A 13 13.01 9.93 19.76
C LEU A 13 14.48 10.15 19.53
N LYS A 14 14.87 10.29 18.28
CA LYS A 14 16.24 10.72 17.90
C LYS A 14 16.22 12.17 17.48
N ARG A 15 17.09 12.96 18.08
CA ARG A 15 17.37 14.30 17.59
C ARG A 15 18.21 14.19 16.31
N THR A 16 17.70 14.71 15.22
CA THR A 16 18.40 14.80 13.93
C THR A 16 18.63 16.25 13.57
N ARG A 17 19.28 16.53 12.43
CA ARG A 17 19.44 17.91 11.93
C ARG A 17 18.09 18.61 11.68
N THR A 18 17.03 17.84 11.48
CA THR A 18 15.67 18.31 11.19
C THR A 18 14.75 18.27 12.41
N GLY A 19 15.27 17.99 13.61
CA GLY A 19 14.50 17.96 14.84
C GLY A 19 14.36 16.57 15.45
N LEU A 20 13.27 16.36 16.18
CA LEU A 20 12.97 15.08 16.83
C LEU A 20 12.24 14.17 15.82
N MET A 21 12.87 13.05 15.51
CA MET A 21 12.27 12.03 14.65
C MET A 21 11.87 10.83 15.48
N PRO A 22 10.64 10.29 15.33
CA PRO A 22 10.33 8.99 15.91
C PRO A 22 11.23 7.92 15.31
N LYS A 23 11.61 6.92 16.10
CA LYS A 23 12.30 5.75 15.56
C LYS A 23 11.45 5.13 14.46
N ARG A 24 12.08 4.53 13.46
CA ARG A 24 11.42 3.93 12.30
C ARG A 24 10.32 2.90 12.68
N GLN A 25 10.37 2.38 13.90
CA GLN A 25 9.43 1.38 14.44
C GLN A 25 8.41 1.96 15.41
N SER A 26 8.59 3.22 15.88
CA SER A 26 7.67 3.91 16.77
C SER A 26 7.02 5.04 16.02
N ASN A 27 5.77 4.86 15.66
CA ASN A 27 5.01 5.86 14.92
C ASN A 27 4.46 6.96 15.82
N ARG A 28 4.71 6.90 17.16
CA ARG A 28 4.13 7.84 18.09
C ARG A 28 4.88 8.05 19.35
N ALA A 29 5.18 9.30 19.55
CA ALA A 29 5.60 9.84 20.81
C ALA A 29 4.43 10.35 21.66
N TRP A 30 3.19 10.30 21.16
CA TRP A 30 2.07 11.00 21.76
C TRP A 30 0.83 10.13 21.86
N ASN A 31 0.19 10.17 23.01
CA ASN A 31 -1.14 9.64 23.22
C ASN A 31 -1.97 10.68 23.97
N LEU A 32 -3.08 11.09 23.39
CA LEU A 32 -3.99 12.06 23.98
C LEU A 32 -5.39 11.43 24.05
N ALA A 33 -5.87 11.16 25.24
CA ALA A 33 -7.15 10.52 25.44
C ALA A 33 -8.29 11.28 24.73
N GLY A 34 -9.10 10.57 23.97
CA GLY A 34 -10.22 11.13 23.20
C GLY A 34 -9.83 11.98 21.99
N ARG A 35 -8.56 11.96 21.58
CA ARG A 35 -8.05 12.67 20.40
C ARG A 35 -7.21 11.74 19.54
N ALA A 36 -7.31 11.92 18.24
CA ALA A 36 -6.36 11.32 17.30
C ALA A 36 -5.27 12.33 16.96
N ILE A 37 -4.02 11.87 16.88
CA ILE A 37 -2.88 12.67 16.49
C ILE A 37 -2.43 12.21 15.11
N VAL A 38 -2.36 13.14 14.16
CA VAL A 38 -1.88 12.89 12.80
C VAL A 38 -0.68 13.79 12.54
N ASP A 39 0.48 13.19 12.34
CA ASP A 39 1.70 13.92 12.00
C ASP A 39 1.67 14.28 10.51
N CYS A 40 1.53 15.58 10.22
CA CYS A 40 1.45 16.10 8.84
C CYS A 40 2.72 15.81 8.04
N TRP A 41 3.91 15.98 8.63
CA TRP A 41 5.17 15.70 7.95
C TRP A 41 5.27 14.25 7.51
N TRP A 42 4.91 13.33 8.41
CA TRP A 42 4.95 11.89 8.10
C TRP A 42 3.97 11.51 6.98
N GLN A 43 2.76 12.05 7.03
CA GLN A 43 1.74 11.77 6.01
C GLN A 43 2.11 12.39 4.65
N ALA A 44 2.59 13.62 4.63
CA ALA A 44 3.04 14.29 3.40
C ALA A 44 4.23 13.54 2.77
N ARG A 45 5.20 13.11 3.57
CA ARG A 45 6.34 12.30 3.12
C ARG A 45 5.90 11.01 2.42
N ILE A 46 4.94 10.29 3.00
CA ILE A 46 4.45 9.03 2.43
C ILE A 46 3.64 9.28 1.14
N ALA A 47 2.77 10.30 1.17
CA ALA A 47 1.84 10.56 0.08
C ALA A 47 2.50 11.20 -1.14
N LEU A 48 3.41 12.17 -0.91
CA LEU A 48 3.96 13.03 -1.97
C LEU A 48 5.39 12.64 -2.36
N LYS A 49 6.15 12.01 -1.45
CA LYS A 49 7.59 11.73 -1.62
C LYS A 49 8.34 12.97 -2.15
N PRO A 50 8.21 14.13 -1.48
CA PRO A 50 8.71 15.40 -1.99
C PRO A 50 10.24 15.41 -2.02
N GLN A 51 10.84 16.17 -2.93
CA GLN A 51 12.30 16.35 -2.99
C GLN A 51 12.87 17.00 -1.72
N ARG A 52 12.10 17.88 -1.08
CA ARG A 52 12.41 18.50 0.21
C ARG A 52 11.22 18.37 1.14
N GLU A 53 11.48 17.92 2.36
CA GLU A 53 10.45 17.62 3.37
C GLU A 53 10.18 18.80 4.30
N THR A 54 10.39 20.03 3.84
CA THR A 54 10.11 21.24 4.63
C THR A 54 8.68 21.72 4.40
N LEU A 55 8.07 22.32 5.43
CA LEU A 55 6.72 22.89 5.33
C LEU A 55 6.60 23.87 4.15
N SER A 56 7.60 24.75 3.99
CA SER A 56 7.67 25.71 2.89
C SER A 56 7.71 25.04 1.50
N PHE A 57 8.44 23.95 1.34
CA PHE A 57 8.49 23.26 0.05
C PHE A 57 7.17 22.54 -0.25
N VAL A 58 6.61 21.85 0.74
CA VAL A 58 5.37 21.09 0.57
C VAL A 58 4.17 22.00 0.34
N SER A 59 4.10 23.15 1.03
CA SER A 59 3.02 24.12 0.81
C SER A 59 3.07 24.70 -0.61
N LYS A 60 4.24 25.10 -1.11
CA LYS A 60 4.41 25.59 -2.49
C LYS A 60 4.14 24.51 -3.54
N LEU A 61 4.44 23.26 -3.25
CA LEU A 61 4.13 22.13 -4.15
C LEU A 61 2.62 21.90 -4.29
N LEU A 62 1.86 22.03 -3.20
CA LEU A 62 0.42 21.78 -3.18
C LEU A 62 -0.42 23.00 -3.55
N PHE A 63 0.07 24.18 -3.27
CA PHE A 63 -0.63 25.45 -3.45
C PHE A 63 0.22 26.46 -4.24
N PRO A 64 0.63 26.13 -5.51
CA PRO A 64 1.60 26.94 -6.25
C PRO A 64 1.15 28.38 -6.48
N ASP A 65 -0.16 28.60 -6.62
CA ASP A 65 -0.77 29.89 -6.98
C ASP A 65 -1.43 30.59 -5.78
N ASP A 66 -1.17 30.15 -4.55
CA ASP A 66 -1.82 30.66 -3.33
C ASP A 66 -0.76 31.05 -2.28
N ASP A 67 -0.31 32.29 -2.36
CA ASP A 67 0.70 32.84 -1.47
C ASP A 67 0.25 32.91 0.00
N GLU A 68 -1.05 32.95 0.27
CA GLU A 68 -1.59 32.92 1.63
C GLU A 68 -1.33 31.57 2.31
N ARG A 69 -1.22 30.52 1.50
CA ARG A 69 -0.85 29.17 1.94
C ARG A 69 0.64 28.86 1.81
N HIS A 70 1.47 29.88 1.67
CA HIS A 70 2.91 29.70 1.74
C HIS A 70 3.44 30.09 3.13
N LYS A 71 4.53 29.47 3.51
CA LYS A 71 5.22 29.84 4.75
C LYS A 71 5.81 31.24 4.62
N MET A 72 5.58 32.09 5.65
CA MET A 72 6.17 33.42 5.72
C MET A 72 7.68 33.32 5.99
N ASP A 73 8.42 34.33 5.51
CA ASP A 73 9.87 34.42 5.71
C ASP A 73 10.15 35.19 7.00
N ILE A 74 10.30 34.45 8.10
CA ILE A 74 10.70 34.93 9.40
C ILE A 74 11.98 34.18 9.82
N ASP A 75 12.96 34.88 10.33
CA ASP A 75 14.19 34.27 10.83
C ASP A 75 13.97 33.55 12.17
N ALA A 76 13.60 32.26 12.06
CA ALA A 76 13.36 31.41 13.22
C ALA A 76 14.61 31.24 14.13
N SER A 77 15.82 31.59 13.66
CA SER A 77 17.04 31.50 14.44
C SER A 77 17.21 32.68 15.41
N ASN A 78 16.57 33.80 15.08
CA ASN A 78 16.62 35.05 15.84
C ASN A 78 15.21 35.51 16.25
N MET A 79 14.39 34.60 16.72
CA MET A 79 12.96 34.84 17.01
C MET A 79 12.75 35.92 18.08
N ASP A 80 13.66 36.09 19.01
CA ASP A 80 13.64 37.13 20.03
C ASP A 80 13.80 38.54 19.41
N VAL A 81 14.64 38.66 18.41
CA VAL A 81 14.83 39.93 17.65
C VAL A 81 13.62 40.19 16.77
N GLU A 82 13.11 39.17 16.09
CA GLU A 82 11.90 39.25 15.27
C GLU A 82 10.68 39.70 16.11
N TRP A 83 10.50 39.09 17.28
CA TRP A 83 9.44 39.44 18.21
C TRP A 83 9.55 40.89 18.73
N ALA A 84 10.75 41.36 19.03
CA ALA A 84 10.98 42.72 19.51
C ALA A 84 10.68 43.77 18.43
N ASN A 85 10.97 43.49 17.16
CA ASN A 85 10.88 44.46 16.07
C ASN A 85 9.57 44.41 15.31
N ARG A 86 8.94 43.22 15.15
CA ARG A 86 7.72 43.01 14.33
C ARG A 86 6.82 41.90 14.92
N PRO A 87 6.27 42.14 16.13
CA PRO A 87 5.50 41.11 16.84
C PRO A 87 4.24 40.65 16.06
N ASP A 88 3.58 41.54 15.35
CA ASP A 88 2.37 41.20 14.57
C ASP A 88 2.68 40.24 13.42
N GLU A 89 3.81 40.42 12.74
CA GLU A 89 4.23 39.50 11.69
C GLU A 89 4.62 38.12 12.27
N VAL A 90 5.22 38.11 13.45
CA VAL A 90 5.53 36.84 14.16
C VAL A 90 4.26 36.10 14.57
N LEU A 91 3.22 36.84 15.02
CA LEU A 91 1.93 36.24 15.32
C LEU A 91 1.27 35.64 14.07
N GLU A 92 1.27 36.40 12.98
CA GLU A 92 0.74 35.91 11.69
C GLU A 92 1.50 34.67 11.21
N TYR A 93 2.83 34.70 11.27
CA TYR A 93 3.68 33.54 10.99
C TYR A 93 3.27 32.32 11.81
N CYS A 94 3.07 32.47 13.13
CA CYS A 94 2.68 31.36 13.99
C CYS A 94 1.28 30.82 13.65
N ILE A 95 0.33 31.69 13.32
CA ILE A 95 -1.01 31.27 12.90
C ILE A 95 -0.92 30.51 11.59
N ARG A 96 -0.18 31.01 10.62
CA ARG A 96 -0.01 30.39 9.30
C ARG A 96 0.70 29.02 9.42
N ASP A 97 1.80 28.94 10.18
CA ASP A 97 2.49 27.68 10.44
C ASP A 97 1.63 26.65 11.19
N ALA A 98 0.63 27.07 11.95
CA ALA A 98 -0.34 26.20 12.59
C ALA A 98 -1.47 25.75 11.66
N ALA A 99 -1.89 26.59 10.71
CA ALA A 99 -2.97 26.30 9.76
C ALA A 99 -2.49 25.42 8.58
N LEU A 100 -1.30 25.69 8.04
CA LEU A 100 -0.74 24.95 6.89
C LEU A 100 -0.74 23.43 7.03
N PRO A 101 -0.41 22.82 8.19
CA PRO A 101 -0.52 21.38 8.34
C PRO A 101 -1.94 20.84 8.11
N LEU A 102 -2.97 21.56 8.49
CA LEU A 102 -4.36 21.18 8.24
C LEU A 102 -4.72 21.28 6.76
N ASP A 103 -4.29 22.34 6.10
CA ASP A 103 -4.50 22.53 4.66
C ASP A 103 -3.80 21.43 3.85
N ILE A 104 -2.56 21.10 4.21
CA ILE A 104 -1.80 20.02 3.57
C ILE A 104 -2.52 18.68 3.77
N LEU A 105 -2.93 18.34 5.01
CA LEU A 105 -3.64 17.08 5.29
C LEU A 105 -4.96 16.99 4.53
N ASN A 106 -5.67 18.10 4.36
CA ASN A 106 -6.90 18.18 3.58
C ASN A 106 -6.63 18.00 2.08
N ALA A 107 -5.62 18.70 1.54
CA ALA A 107 -5.25 18.60 0.13
C ALA A 107 -4.87 17.18 -0.29
N ILE A 108 -4.10 16.46 0.53
CA ILE A 108 -3.74 15.07 0.29
C ILE A 108 -4.78 14.06 0.81
N GLN A 109 -5.92 14.55 1.30
CA GLN A 109 -7.09 13.78 1.76
C GLN A 109 -6.78 12.71 2.83
N VAL A 110 -5.81 12.98 3.71
CA VAL A 110 -5.34 11.99 4.71
C VAL A 110 -6.46 11.51 5.60
N ILE A 111 -7.25 12.42 6.17
CA ILE A 111 -8.29 12.08 7.15
C ILE A 111 -9.29 11.10 6.53
N ARG A 112 -9.87 11.44 5.37
CA ARG A 112 -10.82 10.57 4.66
C ARG A 112 -10.24 9.21 4.32
N ARG A 113 -9.01 9.18 3.79
CA ARG A 113 -8.34 7.92 3.45
C ARG A 113 -8.08 7.05 4.68
N LYS A 114 -7.73 7.66 5.81
CA LYS A 114 -7.52 6.91 7.07
C LYS A 114 -8.83 6.47 7.71
N GLU A 115 -9.92 7.23 7.59
CA GLU A 115 -11.27 6.80 7.97
C GLU A 115 -11.72 5.60 7.12
N ALA A 116 -11.49 5.63 5.81
CA ALA A 116 -11.78 4.50 4.93
C ALA A 116 -10.95 3.26 5.32
N VAL A 117 -9.65 3.41 5.60
CA VAL A 117 -8.80 2.32 6.09
C VAL A 117 -9.30 1.78 7.43
N ALA A 118 -9.69 2.65 8.37
CA ALA A 118 -10.25 2.27 9.66
C ALA A 118 -11.53 1.44 9.50
N SER A 119 -12.41 1.87 8.59
CA SER A 119 -13.68 1.19 8.30
C SER A 119 -13.45 -0.19 7.68
N VAL A 120 -12.61 -0.29 6.65
CA VAL A 120 -12.33 -1.58 5.98
C VAL A 120 -11.57 -2.52 6.90
N ALA A 121 -10.53 -2.06 7.59
CA ALA A 121 -9.72 -2.87 8.50
C ALA A 121 -10.41 -3.15 9.85
N LYS A 122 -11.56 -2.52 10.12
CA LYS A 122 -12.33 -2.64 11.36
C LYS A 122 -11.49 -2.34 12.61
N VAL A 123 -10.72 -1.24 12.55
CA VAL A 123 -9.90 -0.71 13.63
C VAL A 123 -10.32 0.71 13.97
N ASN A 124 -9.86 1.26 15.11
CA ASN A 124 -10.07 2.67 15.39
C ASN A 124 -9.24 3.56 14.47
N PHE A 125 -9.64 4.83 14.33
CA PHE A 125 -8.97 5.81 13.47
C PHE A 125 -7.49 5.97 13.82
N ASP A 126 -7.16 5.97 15.10
CA ASP A 126 -5.82 6.11 15.59
C ASP A 126 -4.89 4.97 15.10
N THR A 127 -5.36 3.74 15.15
CA THR A 127 -4.64 2.58 14.59
C THR A 127 -4.51 2.69 13.06
N ALA A 128 -5.54 3.14 12.35
CA ALA A 128 -5.47 3.33 10.90
C ALA A 128 -4.51 4.46 10.49
N ALA A 129 -4.46 5.54 11.27
CA ALA A 129 -3.57 6.67 11.01
C ALA A 129 -2.10 6.35 11.27
N ASN A 130 -1.82 5.57 12.31
CA ASN A 130 -0.49 5.50 12.92
C ASN A 130 -0.04 4.09 13.30
N GLY A 131 -0.90 3.10 13.19
CA GLY A 131 -0.56 1.70 13.39
C GLY A 131 0.29 1.12 12.26
N SER A 132 0.86 -0.03 12.50
CA SER A 132 1.56 -0.79 11.47
C SER A 132 0.57 -1.47 10.53
N THR A 133 0.99 -1.72 9.29
CA THR A 133 0.20 -2.50 8.33
C THR A 133 -0.17 -3.87 8.86
N SER A 134 0.73 -4.51 9.62
CA SER A 134 0.46 -5.81 10.25
C SER A 134 -0.71 -5.76 11.23
N GLN A 135 -0.91 -4.67 11.97
CA GLN A 135 -2.06 -4.51 12.87
C GLN A 135 -3.39 -4.42 12.11
N LEU A 136 -3.38 -3.80 10.92
CA LEU A 136 -4.57 -3.71 10.07
C LEU A 136 -4.96 -5.09 9.52
N ILE A 137 -3.97 -5.81 9.00
CA ILE A 137 -4.18 -7.17 8.48
C ILE A 137 -4.54 -8.15 9.60
N ASP A 138 -3.91 -8.03 10.78
CA ASP A 138 -4.23 -8.81 11.97
C ASP A 138 -5.71 -8.69 12.34
N SER A 139 -6.23 -7.45 12.38
CA SER A 139 -7.65 -7.21 12.70
C SER A 139 -8.58 -7.95 11.74
N LEU A 140 -8.29 -7.91 10.44
CA LEU A 140 -9.12 -8.56 9.42
C LEU A 140 -9.06 -10.09 9.55
N VAL A 141 -7.85 -10.65 9.62
CA VAL A 141 -7.66 -12.11 9.65
C VAL A 141 -8.19 -12.72 10.95
N ILE A 142 -7.94 -12.09 12.10
CA ILE A 142 -8.44 -12.59 13.40
C ILE A 142 -9.97 -12.57 13.43
N ARG A 143 -10.61 -11.49 12.99
CA ARG A 143 -12.08 -11.41 12.96
C ARG A 143 -12.71 -12.45 12.04
N LEU A 144 -12.10 -12.71 10.88
CA LEU A 144 -12.58 -13.77 10.00
C LEU A 144 -12.36 -15.14 10.63
N ALA A 145 -11.18 -15.39 11.23
CA ALA A 145 -10.88 -16.64 11.92
C ALA A 145 -11.87 -16.91 13.06
N ASP A 146 -12.15 -15.90 13.89
CA ASP A 146 -13.14 -15.98 14.98
C ASP A 146 -14.53 -16.34 14.43
N SER A 147 -14.98 -15.64 13.38
CA SER A 147 -16.28 -15.92 12.74
C SER A 147 -16.40 -17.33 12.12
N LYS A 148 -15.28 -17.97 11.85
CA LYS A 148 -15.19 -19.33 11.27
C LYS A 148 -14.77 -20.39 12.29
N ASN A 149 -14.61 -20.02 13.58
CA ASN A 149 -14.11 -20.89 14.65
C ASN A 149 -12.74 -21.52 14.29
N VAL A 150 -11.86 -20.78 13.67
CA VAL A 150 -10.51 -21.20 13.30
C VAL A 150 -9.50 -20.58 14.26
N ALA A 151 -8.62 -21.43 14.81
CA ALA A 151 -7.54 -20.97 15.69
C ALA A 151 -6.55 -20.05 14.94
N VAL A 152 -6.03 -19.07 15.66
CA VAL A 152 -4.99 -18.17 15.17
C VAL A 152 -3.65 -18.47 15.86
N PRO A 153 -2.51 -18.37 15.16
CA PRO A 153 -1.20 -18.55 15.75
C PRO A 153 -0.89 -17.49 16.82
N LEU A 154 -0.07 -17.83 17.79
CA LEU A 154 0.44 -16.86 18.76
C LEU A 154 1.45 -15.91 18.13
N THR A 155 1.52 -14.69 18.63
CA THR A 155 2.55 -13.71 18.24
C THR A 155 3.92 -14.15 18.75
N GLY A 156 4.96 -14.04 17.93
CA GLY A 156 6.35 -14.26 18.35
C GLY A 156 6.91 -15.67 18.15
N SER A 157 6.14 -16.59 17.55
CA SER A 157 6.60 -17.95 17.24
C SER A 157 7.28 -18.10 15.87
N ALA A 158 7.46 -17.02 15.12
CA ALA A 158 8.11 -17.09 13.84
C ALA A 158 9.61 -17.33 14.05
N ASP A 159 10.15 -18.40 13.45
CA ASP A 159 11.58 -18.65 13.33
C ASP A 159 12.20 -17.59 12.41
N ALA A 160 12.54 -16.44 13.00
CA ALA A 160 13.07 -15.25 12.32
C ALA A 160 14.47 -15.47 11.71
N LYS A 161 14.99 -16.69 11.70
CA LYS A 161 16.37 -17.02 11.30
C LYS A 161 16.52 -17.58 9.89
N GLU A 162 15.45 -17.82 9.17
CA GLU A 162 15.56 -18.33 7.81
C GLU A 162 15.67 -17.18 6.80
N GLY A 163 16.72 -17.21 6.01
CA GLY A 163 17.19 -16.21 5.06
C GLY A 163 16.14 -15.46 4.21
N GLN A 164 16.57 -14.44 3.52
CA GLN A 164 15.75 -13.56 2.72
C GLN A 164 14.95 -14.32 1.64
N ILE A 165 13.65 -14.01 1.52
CA ILE A 165 12.79 -14.52 0.44
C ILE A 165 13.20 -13.85 -0.87
N THR A 166 13.38 -14.63 -1.93
CA THR A 166 13.64 -14.10 -3.28
C THR A 166 12.41 -13.34 -3.78
N GLY A 167 12.58 -12.09 -4.17
CA GLY A 167 11.52 -11.19 -4.64
C GLY A 167 10.90 -11.56 -5.99
N GLY A 168 10.26 -10.58 -6.65
CA GLY A 168 9.72 -10.69 -8.00
C GLY A 168 10.80 -10.93 -9.06
N TYR A 169 10.37 -11.23 -10.28
CA TYR A 169 11.26 -11.32 -11.44
C TYR A 169 11.42 -9.93 -12.09
N VAL A 170 12.63 -9.60 -12.43
CA VAL A 170 12.96 -8.44 -13.26
C VAL A 170 13.67 -8.97 -14.50
N HIS A 171 13.14 -8.62 -15.66
CA HIS A 171 13.77 -8.96 -16.95
C HIS A 171 14.85 -7.96 -17.28
N ASP A 172 15.91 -8.42 -17.94
CA ASP A 172 16.98 -7.54 -18.40
C ASP A 172 16.44 -6.51 -19.39
N VAL A 173 16.88 -5.26 -19.23
CA VAL A 173 16.43 -4.16 -20.06
C VAL A 173 17.11 -4.23 -21.41
N GLU A 174 16.35 -4.29 -22.50
CA GLU A 174 16.87 -4.02 -23.83
C GLU A 174 17.15 -2.51 -23.96
N ALA A 175 18.41 -2.12 -23.91
CA ALA A 175 18.80 -0.71 -23.93
C ALA A 175 18.51 -0.08 -25.30
N GLY A 176 17.88 1.09 -25.32
CA GLY A 176 17.56 1.83 -26.51
C GLY A 176 16.31 2.68 -26.42
N LEU A 177 15.96 3.34 -27.51
CA LEU A 177 14.70 4.03 -27.70
C LEU A 177 13.72 3.06 -28.37
N HIS A 178 12.67 2.71 -27.66
CA HIS A 178 11.64 1.80 -28.15
C HIS A 178 10.35 2.58 -28.39
N PRO A 179 10.00 2.91 -29.62
CA PRO A 179 8.72 3.53 -29.93
C PRO A 179 7.61 2.48 -29.79
N TRP A 180 6.43 2.92 -29.35
CA TRP A 180 5.20 2.11 -29.32
C TRP A 180 5.30 0.85 -28.47
N ILE A 181 5.37 1.05 -27.15
CA ILE A 181 5.38 -0.02 -26.18
C ILE A 181 3.96 -0.28 -25.67
N ALA A 182 3.50 -1.52 -25.79
CA ALA A 182 2.35 -2.02 -25.07
C ALA A 182 2.77 -2.47 -23.66
N VAL A 183 2.11 -1.95 -22.65
CA VAL A 183 2.35 -2.34 -21.25
C VAL A 183 1.22 -3.27 -20.79
N LEU A 184 1.58 -4.50 -20.49
CA LEU A 184 0.68 -5.50 -19.88
C LEU A 184 0.95 -5.54 -18.38
N ASP A 185 -0.10 -5.46 -17.57
CA ASP A 185 0.00 -5.47 -16.10
C ASP A 185 -0.99 -6.46 -15.50
N PHE A 186 -0.53 -7.26 -14.54
CA PHE A 186 -1.40 -8.18 -13.82
C PHE A 186 -2.30 -7.44 -12.84
N LYS A 187 -3.61 -7.59 -12.98
CA LYS A 187 -4.56 -7.08 -11.98
C LYS A 187 -4.32 -7.77 -10.63
N SER A 188 -3.69 -7.05 -9.68
CA SER A 188 -3.46 -7.53 -8.30
C SER A 188 -2.75 -8.89 -8.24
N MET A 189 -1.58 -9.03 -8.88
CA MET A 189 -0.88 -10.31 -9.06
C MET A 189 -0.77 -11.14 -7.78
N TYR A 190 -0.21 -10.63 -6.70
CA TYR A 190 -0.02 -11.41 -5.47
C TYR A 190 -1.34 -11.84 -4.82
N PRO A 191 -2.35 -10.98 -4.64
CA PRO A 191 -3.68 -11.41 -4.22
C PRO A 191 -4.28 -12.50 -5.10
N SER A 192 -4.19 -12.36 -6.42
CA SER A 192 -4.71 -13.36 -7.37
C SER A 192 -4.01 -14.71 -7.25
N ILE A 193 -2.68 -14.73 -7.06
CA ILE A 193 -1.90 -15.94 -6.79
C ILE A 193 -2.33 -16.58 -5.47
N MET A 194 -2.51 -15.78 -4.41
CA MET A 194 -2.94 -16.30 -3.11
C MET A 194 -4.34 -16.94 -3.19
N ILE A 195 -5.25 -16.35 -3.95
CA ILE A 195 -6.60 -16.88 -4.19
C ILE A 195 -6.52 -18.15 -5.05
N GLY A 196 -5.87 -18.08 -6.22
CA GLY A 196 -5.85 -19.16 -7.21
C GLY A 196 -5.16 -20.42 -6.71
N HIS A 197 -4.11 -20.29 -5.91
CA HIS A 197 -3.38 -21.41 -5.33
C HIS A 197 -3.72 -21.68 -3.86
N ASN A 198 -4.75 -21.02 -3.35
CA ASN A 198 -5.27 -21.21 -2.00
C ASN A 198 -4.21 -21.09 -0.89
N ILE A 199 -3.32 -20.09 -1.03
CA ILE A 199 -2.18 -19.90 -0.12
C ILE A 199 -2.65 -19.30 1.19
N CYS A 200 -2.60 -20.10 2.25
CA CYS A 200 -2.98 -19.69 3.60
C CYS A 200 -2.28 -20.56 4.64
N TYR A 201 -2.11 -20.05 5.85
CA TYR A 201 -1.63 -20.85 6.98
C TYR A 201 -2.57 -22.02 7.32
N THR A 202 -3.88 -21.89 7.01
CA THR A 202 -4.88 -22.93 7.24
C THR A 202 -4.92 -24.03 6.17
N THR A 203 -4.25 -23.83 5.05
CA THR A 203 -4.24 -24.77 3.90
C THR A 203 -2.86 -25.31 3.59
N ARG A 204 -1.81 -24.75 4.22
CA ARG A 204 -0.45 -25.28 4.09
C ARG A 204 -0.38 -26.71 4.63
N ILE A 205 0.15 -27.60 3.83
CA ILE A 205 0.34 -29.01 4.20
C ILE A 205 1.68 -29.14 4.91
N ASP A 206 1.64 -29.58 6.16
CA ASP A 206 2.79 -29.84 7.00
C ASP A 206 2.67 -31.24 7.58
N SER A 207 3.77 -32.00 7.61
CA SER A 207 3.82 -33.37 8.17
C SER A 207 3.36 -33.46 9.62
N ASN A 208 3.38 -32.36 10.34
CA ASN A 208 3.10 -32.29 11.77
C ASN A 208 1.73 -31.65 12.12
N GLN A 209 0.87 -31.39 11.15
CA GLN A 209 -0.41 -30.72 11.37
C GLN A 209 -1.63 -31.52 10.83
N ASP A 210 -2.83 -31.20 11.31
CA ASP A 210 -4.12 -31.76 10.87
C ASP A 210 -4.50 -31.42 9.41
N THR A 211 -3.55 -30.95 8.62
CA THR A 211 -3.69 -30.56 7.21
C THR A 211 -3.22 -31.63 6.24
N GLN A 212 -3.05 -32.88 6.70
CA GLN A 212 -2.65 -33.95 5.81
C GLN A 212 -3.74 -34.22 4.75
N PRO A 213 -3.39 -34.25 3.46
CA PRO A 213 -4.32 -34.62 2.41
C PRO A 213 -4.72 -36.08 2.54
N SER A 214 -5.98 -36.38 2.28
CA SER A 214 -6.46 -37.75 2.08
C SER A 214 -6.05 -38.26 0.70
N GLU A 215 -6.05 -39.57 0.52
CA GLU A 215 -5.80 -40.15 -0.80
C GLU A 215 -6.86 -39.66 -1.81
N GLY A 216 -6.39 -39.09 -2.93
CA GLY A 216 -7.25 -38.51 -3.97
C GLY A 216 -7.55 -37.01 -3.83
N ASP A 217 -7.13 -36.35 -2.74
CA ASP A 217 -7.28 -34.90 -2.60
C ASP A 217 -6.40 -34.15 -3.62
N LEU A 218 -6.98 -33.15 -4.27
CA LEU A 218 -6.23 -32.22 -5.11
C LEU A 218 -5.38 -31.29 -4.24
N ILE A 219 -4.17 -31.05 -4.67
CA ILE A 219 -3.22 -30.15 -3.98
C ILE A 219 -2.55 -29.20 -4.97
N HIS A 220 -2.27 -27.99 -4.53
CA HIS A 220 -1.40 -27.06 -5.23
C HIS A 220 0.03 -27.26 -4.76
N THR A 221 0.95 -27.53 -5.69
CA THR A 221 2.38 -27.63 -5.39
C THR A 221 3.11 -26.43 -5.98
N ALA A 222 3.65 -25.58 -5.10
CA ALA A 222 4.43 -24.42 -5.50
C ALA A 222 5.75 -24.80 -6.20
N PRO A 223 6.32 -23.92 -7.05
CA PRO A 223 7.66 -24.14 -7.61
C PRO A 223 8.75 -24.30 -6.55
N THR A 224 8.50 -23.89 -5.32
CA THR A 224 9.38 -24.09 -4.16
C THR A 224 9.27 -25.49 -3.54
N GLY A 225 8.29 -26.29 -3.97
CA GLY A 225 7.96 -27.59 -3.37
C GLY A 225 6.94 -27.52 -2.22
N ALA A 226 6.61 -26.36 -1.71
CA ALA A 226 5.57 -26.19 -0.70
C ALA A 226 4.19 -26.58 -1.26
N LYS A 227 3.36 -27.20 -0.41
CA LYS A 227 2.07 -27.76 -0.82
C LYS A 227 0.93 -27.10 -0.05
N PHE A 228 -0.19 -26.91 -0.76
CA PHE A 228 -1.41 -26.32 -0.21
C PHE A 228 -2.62 -27.15 -0.61
N LEU A 229 -3.59 -27.31 0.28
CA LEU A 229 -4.85 -27.95 -0.03
C LEU A 229 -5.60 -27.19 -1.14
N HIS A 230 -6.23 -27.90 -2.05
CA HIS A 230 -7.12 -27.30 -3.04
C HIS A 230 -8.36 -26.70 -2.36
N GLN A 231 -8.92 -25.65 -2.96
CA GLN A 231 -10.07 -24.92 -2.41
C GLN A 231 -11.33 -25.78 -2.26
N GLU A 232 -11.49 -26.82 -3.05
CA GLU A 232 -12.60 -27.77 -2.94
C GLU A 232 -12.57 -28.57 -1.63
N LYS A 233 -11.38 -28.88 -1.13
CA LYS A 233 -11.22 -29.55 0.17
C LYS A 233 -11.41 -28.58 1.34
N ARG A 234 -10.72 -27.46 1.29
CA ARG A 234 -10.77 -26.40 2.32
C ARG A 234 -10.36 -25.08 1.69
N LYS A 235 -11.24 -24.11 1.70
CA LYS A 235 -10.86 -22.75 1.31
C LYS A 235 -10.12 -22.04 2.44
N GLY A 236 -8.97 -21.48 2.12
CA GLY A 236 -8.13 -20.75 3.08
C GLY A 236 -8.78 -19.44 3.55
N LEU A 237 -8.53 -19.04 4.79
CA LEU A 237 -9.07 -17.79 5.33
C LEU A 237 -8.56 -16.57 4.57
N VAL A 238 -7.29 -16.55 4.18
CA VAL A 238 -6.70 -15.44 3.44
C VAL A 238 -7.28 -15.32 2.02
N PRO A 239 -7.38 -16.38 1.23
CA PRO A 239 -8.13 -16.37 -0.04
C PRO A 239 -9.55 -15.86 0.10
N LEU A 240 -10.31 -16.34 1.10
CA LEU A 240 -11.67 -15.84 1.38
C LEU A 240 -11.72 -14.34 1.62
N LEU A 241 -10.81 -13.84 2.45
CA LEU A 241 -10.74 -12.42 2.78
C LEU A 241 -10.33 -11.57 1.56
N LEU A 242 -9.39 -12.06 0.77
CA LEU A 242 -8.93 -11.36 -0.44
C LEU A 242 -10.02 -11.31 -1.51
N GLU A 243 -10.81 -12.37 -1.69
CA GLU A 243 -11.95 -12.35 -2.60
C GLU A 243 -13.01 -11.33 -2.16
N ASP A 244 -13.34 -11.29 -0.86
CA ASP A 244 -14.27 -10.30 -0.32
C ASP A 244 -13.75 -8.87 -0.54
N LEU A 245 -12.48 -8.61 -0.25
CA LEU A 245 -11.85 -7.32 -0.51
C LEU A 245 -11.83 -6.96 -2.01
N MET A 246 -11.58 -7.92 -2.91
CA MET A 246 -11.64 -7.68 -4.35
C MET A 246 -13.06 -7.30 -4.79
N ALA A 247 -14.08 -8.00 -4.30
CA ALA A 247 -15.48 -7.69 -4.59
C ALA A 247 -15.86 -6.29 -4.08
N GLN A 248 -15.50 -5.94 -2.83
CA GLN A 248 -15.71 -4.60 -2.28
C GLN A 248 -15.03 -3.53 -3.14
N ARG A 249 -13.81 -3.77 -3.62
CA ARG A 249 -13.11 -2.82 -4.47
C ARG A 249 -13.80 -2.62 -5.81
N ASP A 250 -14.27 -3.67 -6.44
CA ASP A 250 -14.97 -3.59 -7.73
C ASP A 250 -16.33 -2.88 -7.54
N GLU A 251 -17.05 -3.11 -6.43
CA GLU A 251 -18.26 -2.36 -6.06
C GLU A 251 -17.98 -0.86 -5.91
N HIS A 252 -16.92 -0.49 -5.17
CA HIS A 252 -16.57 0.92 -5.00
C HIS A 252 -16.12 1.58 -6.31
N LYS A 253 -15.45 0.86 -7.21
CA LYS A 253 -15.13 1.37 -8.55
C LYS A 253 -16.38 1.61 -9.40
N ALA A 254 -17.36 0.71 -9.34
CA ALA A 254 -18.65 0.92 -9.99
C ALA A 254 -19.40 2.12 -9.40
N GLY A 255 -19.36 2.28 -8.06
CA GLY A 255 -19.91 3.44 -7.37
C GLY A 255 -19.23 4.75 -7.78
N MET A 256 -17.91 4.76 -7.99
CA MET A 256 -17.20 5.94 -8.53
C MET A 256 -17.69 6.31 -9.93
N ALA A 257 -17.84 5.34 -10.82
CA ALA A 257 -18.34 5.59 -12.17
C ALA A 257 -19.76 6.14 -12.16
N ALA A 258 -20.64 5.59 -11.33
CA ALA A 258 -22.00 6.09 -11.15
C ALA A 258 -22.04 7.51 -10.57
N ALA A 259 -21.23 7.79 -9.53
CA ALA A 259 -21.13 9.12 -8.92
C ALA A 259 -20.61 10.18 -9.91
N LYS A 260 -19.61 9.81 -10.72
CA LYS A 260 -19.09 10.69 -11.79
C LYS A 260 -20.18 11.05 -12.82
N ASN A 261 -20.95 10.06 -13.26
CA ASN A 261 -22.05 10.27 -14.22
C ASN A 261 -23.17 11.17 -13.63
N ASN A 262 -23.41 11.06 -12.32
CA ASN A 262 -24.42 11.85 -11.61
C ASN A 262 -23.89 13.19 -11.10
N GLN A 263 -22.62 13.53 -11.32
CA GLN A 263 -21.95 14.73 -10.81
C GLN A 263 -22.04 14.86 -9.28
N ASP A 264 -22.04 13.71 -8.56
CA ASP A 264 -22.05 13.66 -7.11
C ASP A 264 -20.60 13.54 -6.57
N ASP A 265 -19.99 14.70 -6.32
CA ASP A 265 -18.61 14.79 -5.84
C ASP A 265 -18.42 14.14 -4.45
N LYS A 266 -19.45 14.16 -3.61
CA LYS A 266 -19.35 13.53 -2.27
C LYS A 266 -19.31 12.01 -2.37
N ALA A 267 -20.21 11.43 -3.16
CA ALA A 267 -20.22 10.01 -3.42
C ALA A 267 -18.92 9.56 -4.15
N LEU A 268 -18.46 10.36 -5.12
CA LEU A 268 -17.21 10.11 -5.83
C LEU A 268 -16.01 10.03 -4.86
N GLN A 269 -15.87 11.03 -3.99
CA GLN A 269 -14.79 11.07 -2.99
C GLN A 269 -14.89 9.95 -1.96
N PHE A 270 -16.10 9.56 -1.57
CA PHE A 270 -16.33 8.42 -0.66
C PHE A 270 -15.86 7.11 -1.31
N HIS A 271 -16.36 6.81 -2.51
CA HIS A 271 -16.00 5.58 -3.21
C HIS A 271 -14.51 5.53 -3.59
N ASP A 272 -13.91 6.66 -3.96
CA ASP A 272 -12.46 6.72 -4.21
C ASP A 272 -11.65 6.38 -2.96
N SER A 273 -12.01 6.97 -1.82
CA SER A 273 -11.32 6.70 -0.55
C SER A 273 -11.46 5.23 -0.13
N MET A 274 -12.63 4.64 -0.31
CA MET A 274 -12.90 3.24 0.04
C MET A 274 -12.14 2.27 -0.88
N GLN A 275 -12.20 2.46 -2.22
CA GLN A 275 -11.44 1.59 -3.14
C GLN A 275 -9.93 1.70 -2.92
N TYR A 276 -9.45 2.89 -2.57
CA TYR A 276 -8.05 3.12 -2.23
C TYR A 276 -7.64 2.37 -0.95
N ALA A 277 -8.46 2.43 0.10
CA ALA A 277 -8.24 1.70 1.35
C ALA A 277 -8.17 0.19 1.12
N VAL A 278 -9.13 -0.36 0.37
CA VAL A 278 -9.15 -1.77 0.00
C VAL A 278 -7.90 -2.15 -0.79
N LYS A 279 -7.51 -1.34 -1.80
CA LYS A 279 -6.29 -1.57 -2.59
C LYS A 279 -5.03 -1.65 -1.71
N ILE A 280 -4.87 -0.72 -0.77
CA ILE A 280 -3.71 -0.71 0.13
C ILE A 280 -3.69 -1.96 0.99
N LEU A 281 -4.81 -2.33 1.60
CA LEU A 281 -4.91 -3.52 2.46
C LEU A 281 -4.59 -4.78 1.66
N MET A 282 -5.20 -4.98 0.50
CA MET A 282 -4.94 -6.15 -0.36
C MET A 282 -3.45 -6.28 -0.72
N ASN A 283 -2.82 -5.18 -1.17
CA ASN A 283 -1.42 -5.22 -1.57
C ASN A 283 -0.46 -5.42 -0.38
N SER A 284 -0.93 -5.15 0.83
CA SER A 284 -0.14 -5.30 2.05
C SER A 284 -0.04 -6.75 2.54
N PHE A 285 -0.93 -7.64 2.11
CA PHE A 285 -0.96 -9.02 2.57
C PHE A 285 0.37 -9.74 2.32
N TYR A 286 0.90 -9.65 1.10
CA TYR A 286 2.18 -10.28 0.78
C TYR A 286 3.31 -9.78 1.70
N GLY A 287 3.48 -8.46 1.85
CA GLY A 287 4.54 -7.88 2.68
C GLY A 287 4.45 -8.29 4.15
N VAL A 288 3.23 -8.45 4.65
CA VAL A 288 2.98 -8.92 6.01
C VAL A 288 3.29 -10.41 6.13
N PHE A 289 2.84 -11.24 5.20
CA PHE A 289 3.10 -12.70 5.22
C PHE A 289 4.57 -13.06 4.94
N ALA A 290 5.29 -12.23 4.22
CA ALA A 290 6.73 -12.38 3.99
C ALA A 290 7.60 -11.82 5.14
N SER A 291 7.00 -11.14 6.12
CA SER A 291 7.69 -10.55 7.27
C SER A 291 7.93 -11.60 8.35
N GLY A 292 9.18 -11.76 8.83
CA GLY A 292 9.53 -12.70 9.92
C GLY A 292 8.96 -12.38 11.30
N PHE A 293 8.16 -11.31 11.45
CA PHE A 293 7.65 -10.81 12.74
C PHE A 293 6.13 -10.90 12.88
N TYR A 294 5.45 -11.38 11.83
CA TYR A 294 3.99 -11.42 11.82
C TYR A 294 3.47 -12.80 12.22
N ARG A 295 2.38 -12.86 13.00
CA ARG A 295 1.86 -14.13 13.57
C ARG A 295 1.47 -15.18 12.54
N PHE A 296 0.99 -14.77 11.36
CA PHE A 296 0.57 -15.69 10.30
C PHE A 296 1.69 -16.00 9.30
N THR A 297 2.91 -15.52 9.57
CA THR A 297 4.05 -15.70 8.68
C THR A 297 4.55 -17.13 8.70
N HIS A 298 4.79 -17.64 7.51
CA HIS A 298 5.59 -18.84 7.29
C HIS A 298 6.37 -18.67 6.00
N ARG A 299 7.63 -19.12 5.98
CA ARG A 299 8.50 -18.97 4.81
C ARG A 299 7.84 -19.53 3.53
N ASP A 300 7.21 -20.71 3.63
CA ASP A 300 6.52 -21.34 2.51
C ASP A 300 5.43 -20.46 1.90
N LEU A 301 4.72 -19.66 2.72
CA LEU A 301 3.67 -18.74 2.22
C LEU A 301 4.30 -17.66 1.35
N GLY A 302 5.23 -16.88 1.90
CA GLY A 302 5.87 -15.77 1.21
C GLY A 302 6.68 -16.21 -0.02
N SER A 303 7.49 -17.29 0.11
CA SER A 303 8.31 -17.79 -0.99
C SER A 303 7.49 -18.41 -2.11
N SER A 304 6.37 -19.07 -1.81
CA SER A 304 5.46 -19.62 -2.81
C SER A 304 4.79 -18.53 -3.66
N ILE A 305 4.32 -17.45 -3.01
CA ILE A 305 3.68 -16.32 -3.72
C ILE A 305 4.65 -15.76 -4.78
N THR A 306 5.87 -15.44 -4.39
CA THR A 306 6.85 -14.89 -5.35
C THR A 306 7.36 -15.91 -6.35
N ALA A 307 7.42 -17.18 -6.00
CA ALA A 307 7.82 -18.23 -6.91
C ALA A 307 6.78 -18.45 -8.03
N TRP A 308 5.50 -18.46 -7.70
CA TRP A 308 4.43 -18.49 -8.71
C TRP A 308 4.40 -17.21 -9.54
N ALA A 309 4.60 -16.04 -8.94
CA ALA A 309 4.69 -14.78 -9.68
C ALA A 309 5.80 -14.82 -10.72
N ARG A 310 7.02 -15.24 -10.33
CA ARG A 310 8.14 -15.42 -11.27
C ARG A 310 7.85 -16.47 -12.34
N HIS A 311 7.20 -17.55 -11.97
CA HIS A 311 6.82 -18.59 -12.93
C HIS A 311 5.84 -18.04 -13.97
N ASN A 312 4.77 -17.40 -13.54
CA ASN A 312 3.74 -16.84 -14.43
C ASN A 312 4.31 -15.80 -15.41
N ILE A 313 5.13 -14.87 -14.90
CA ILE A 313 5.79 -13.86 -15.75
C ILE A 313 6.68 -14.53 -16.81
N LYS A 314 7.52 -15.50 -16.41
CA LYS A 314 8.40 -16.20 -17.33
C LYS A 314 7.65 -16.99 -18.39
N VAL A 315 6.56 -17.64 -18.03
CA VAL A 315 5.71 -18.38 -18.97
C VAL A 315 5.08 -17.43 -20.00
N ILE A 316 4.62 -16.26 -19.56
CA ILE A 316 4.03 -15.27 -20.48
C ILE A 316 5.08 -14.67 -21.39
N ILE A 317 6.27 -14.31 -20.86
CA ILE A 317 7.38 -13.80 -21.67
C ILE A 317 7.75 -14.83 -22.75
N ALA A 318 7.99 -16.09 -22.37
CA ALA A 318 8.34 -17.15 -23.30
C ALA A 318 7.27 -17.32 -24.39
N ARG A 319 5.98 -17.27 -24.02
CA ARG A 319 4.90 -17.38 -24.99
C ARG A 319 4.84 -16.18 -25.96
N LEU A 320 5.04 -14.96 -25.45
CA LEU A 320 5.10 -13.76 -26.30
C LEU A 320 6.25 -13.84 -27.30
N GLU A 321 7.42 -14.32 -26.86
CA GLU A 321 8.59 -14.51 -27.71
C GLU A 321 8.37 -15.62 -28.74
N GLU A 322 7.73 -16.73 -28.39
CA GLU A 322 7.33 -17.81 -29.31
C GLU A 322 6.33 -17.32 -30.38
N GLU A 323 5.44 -16.38 -30.03
CA GLU A 323 4.50 -15.75 -30.95
C GLU A 323 5.14 -14.62 -31.78
N GLY A 324 6.46 -14.36 -31.59
CA GLY A 324 7.24 -13.39 -32.37
C GLY A 324 7.19 -11.96 -31.83
N HIS A 325 6.72 -11.75 -30.61
CA HIS A 325 6.72 -10.44 -29.95
C HIS A 325 8.04 -10.21 -29.21
N SER A 326 8.56 -8.97 -29.28
CA SER A 326 9.76 -8.58 -28.54
C SER A 326 9.40 -8.01 -27.17
N VAL A 327 9.87 -8.67 -26.12
CA VAL A 327 9.73 -8.17 -24.73
C VAL A 327 10.97 -7.36 -24.41
N VAL A 328 10.81 -6.05 -24.16
CA VAL A 328 11.92 -5.12 -23.92
C VAL A 328 12.24 -4.94 -22.43
N TYR A 329 11.28 -5.19 -21.55
CA TYR A 329 11.44 -5.11 -20.11
C TYR A 329 10.29 -5.81 -19.38
N SER A 330 10.53 -6.25 -18.16
CA SER A 330 9.49 -6.70 -17.23
C SER A 330 9.94 -6.45 -15.79
N ASP A 331 9.01 -6.01 -14.94
CA ASP A 331 9.26 -5.84 -13.51
C ASP A 331 8.06 -6.35 -12.71
N THR A 332 8.29 -7.39 -11.94
CA THR A 332 7.39 -8.01 -10.97
C THR A 332 6.05 -8.45 -11.57
N ASP A 333 5.17 -7.53 -11.95
CA ASP A 333 3.81 -7.75 -12.43
C ASP A 333 3.49 -7.08 -13.78
N SER A 334 4.47 -6.42 -14.38
CA SER A 334 4.32 -5.75 -15.67
C SER A 334 5.28 -6.28 -16.73
N ILE A 335 4.83 -6.32 -17.99
CA ILE A 335 5.59 -6.74 -19.16
C ILE A 335 5.46 -5.65 -20.21
N PHE A 336 6.60 -5.20 -20.74
CA PHE A 336 6.70 -4.17 -21.76
C PHE A 336 7.03 -4.84 -23.10
N VAL A 337 6.08 -4.82 -24.02
CA VAL A 337 6.16 -5.50 -25.32
C VAL A 337 6.24 -4.47 -26.41
N ARG A 338 7.19 -4.64 -27.34
CA ARG A 338 7.25 -3.79 -28.52
C ARG A 338 6.02 -4.05 -29.40
N SER A 339 5.27 -2.99 -29.72
CA SER A 339 4.13 -3.09 -30.63
C SER A 339 4.62 -3.45 -32.03
N PRO A 340 3.93 -4.35 -32.75
CA PRO A 340 4.22 -4.65 -34.15
C PRO A 340 3.78 -3.53 -35.12
N VAL A 341 3.12 -2.49 -34.62
CA VAL A 341 2.62 -1.37 -35.41
C VAL A 341 3.78 -0.48 -35.81
N ASP A 342 4.02 -0.29 -37.11
CA ASP A 342 5.00 0.67 -37.61
C ASP A 342 4.42 2.10 -37.59
N GLU A 343 5.30 3.12 -37.80
CA GLU A 343 4.90 4.53 -37.83
C GLU A 343 3.87 4.84 -38.94
N ASN A 344 3.86 4.07 -40.01
CA ASN A 344 2.94 4.27 -41.15
C ASN A 344 1.53 3.77 -40.83
N ALA A 345 1.39 2.72 -40.02
CA ALA A 345 0.08 2.22 -39.58
C ALA A 345 -0.66 3.23 -38.66
N ILE A 346 0.08 4.08 -37.96
CA ILE A 346 -0.50 5.08 -37.06
C ILE A 346 -1.07 6.28 -37.81
N SER A 347 -0.53 6.64 -38.97
CA SER A 347 -1.13 7.70 -39.80
C SER A 347 -2.54 7.28 -40.28
N VAL A 348 -2.75 6.00 -40.56
CA VAL A 348 -4.05 5.46 -40.96
C VAL A 348 -5.03 5.44 -39.79
N LEU A 349 -4.57 5.05 -38.58
CA LEU A 349 -5.44 5.04 -37.39
C LEU A 349 -5.85 6.45 -36.93
N LYS A 350 -5.03 7.47 -37.19
CA LYS A 350 -5.38 8.87 -36.88
C LYS A 350 -6.42 9.45 -37.82
N GLU A 351 -6.51 8.96 -39.06
CA GLU A 351 -7.55 9.39 -40.01
C GLU A 351 -8.91 8.72 -39.71
N ASP A 352 -8.92 7.52 -39.14
CA ASP A 352 -10.15 6.76 -38.79
C ASP A 352 -10.59 6.93 -37.32
N SER A 353 -9.81 7.53 -36.44
CA SER A 353 -10.13 7.61 -35.01
C SER A 353 -10.90 8.87 -34.60
N THR A 354 -12.09 9.03 -35.15
CA THR A 354 -13.17 9.80 -34.52
C THR A 354 -13.96 9.00 -33.50
N GLU A 355 -13.59 7.73 -33.23
CA GLU A 355 -14.31 6.81 -32.33
C GLU A 355 -13.49 6.24 -31.16
N ALA A 356 -12.35 6.82 -30.81
CA ALA A 356 -11.55 6.35 -29.69
C ALA A 356 -11.15 7.49 -28.75
N GLU A 357 -12.16 8.14 -28.11
CA GLU A 357 -12.02 8.83 -26.84
C GLU A 357 -12.68 8.04 -25.70
#